data_9635bd9533b06da25c96adc7f7bc2385
#
_entry.id   9635bd9533b06da25c96adc7f7bc2385
#
_cell.length_a   1.000
_cell.length_b   1.000
_cell.length_c   1.000
_cell.angle_alpha   90.00
_cell.angle_beta   90.00
_cell.angle_gamma   90.00
#
_symmetry.space_group_name_H-M   'P 1'
#
loop_
_entity.id
_entity.type
_entity.pdbx_description
1 polymer ?
#
loop_
_entity_poly.entity_id
_entity_poly.type
_entity_poly.pdbx_seq_one_letter_code
_entity_poly.pdbx_strand_id
1 'polypeptide(L)'
;MKIRIISSREEINSLRPNEKAIHMAFRASNVDFLNMLQKVPRLQMVQIPPSYMRTMSKAIGVFLEMQGVKLLEGDVWGHRKDIDEYFTVSDQTFETIKSMAKAGTPPEEIAKEVQQTTKLGSELINYIAKTEIAA
;
A
#
# COMPACT_ATOMS: atom_id res chain seq x y z
N MET A 1 -3.73 5.92 9.03
CA MET A 1 -3.19 5.81 7.66
C MET A 1 -4.29 5.41 6.71
N LYS A 2 -4.41 6.10 5.60
CA LYS A 2 -5.44 5.81 4.58
C LYS A 2 -4.78 5.35 3.29
N ILE A 3 -5.30 4.26 2.73
CA ILE A 3 -4.83 3.72 1.46
C ILE A 3 -5.99 3.83 0.47
N ARG A 4 -5.78 4.57 -0.63
CA ARG A 4 -6.78 4.71 -1.68
C ARG A 4 -6.90 3.40 -2.44
N ILE A 5 -8.12 2.88 -2.58
CA ILE A 5 -8.38 1.65 -3.32
C ILE A 5 -8.91 2.01 -4.70
N ILE A 6 -8.29 1.46 -5.76
CA ILE A 6 -8.81 1.56 -7.11
C ILE A 6 -9.03 0.15 -7.66
N SER A 7 -10.23 -0.08 -8.21
CA SER A 7 -10.66 -1.41 -8.68
C SER A 7 -10.76 -1.49 -10.19
N SER A 8 -10.54 -0.39 -10.90
CA SER A 8 -10.61 -0.36 -12.35
C SER A 8 -9.69 0.73 -12.90
N ARG A 9 -9.36 0.61 -14.19
CA ARG A 9 -8.52 1.59 -14.90
C ARG A 9 -9.13 2.97 -14.89
N GLU A 10 -10.45 3.05 -15.00
CA GLU A 10 -11.17 4.33 -15.04
C GLU A 10 -11.04 5.11 -13.73
N GLU A 11 -10.88 4.42 -12.62
CA GLU A 11 -10.73 5.08 -11.32
C GLU A 11 -9.42 5.85 -11.17
N ILE A 12 -8.43 5.58 -12.04
CA ILE A 12 -7.19 6.36 -12.06
C ILE A 12 -7.51 7.84 -12.30
N ASN A 13 -8.52 8.13 -13.12
CA ASN A 13 -8.91 9.50 -13.44
C ASN A 13 -9.50 10.24 -12.24
N SER A 14 -9.96 9.54 -11.22
CA SER A 14 -10.54 10.15 -10.02
C SER A 14 -9.54 10.28 -8.85
N LEU A 15 -8.28 9.88 -9.05
CA LEU A 15 -7.26 10.01 -8.02
C LEU A 15 -6.95 11.48 -7.74
N ARG A 16 -6.70 11.78 -6.47
CA ARG A 16 -6.32 13.13 -6.04
C ARG A 16 -4.79 13.27 -6.03
N PRO A 17 -4.27 14.46 -6.35
CA PRO A 17 -2.81 14.66 -6.42
C PRO A 17 -2.07 14.44 -5.09
N ASN A 18 -2.77 14.55 -3.97
CA ASN A 18 -2.18 14.41 -2.65
C ASN A 18 -2.26 12.99 -2.07
N GLU A 19 -2.71 12.01 -2.84
CA GLU A 19 -2.70 10.62 -2.39
C GLU A 19 -1.27 10.16 -2.14
N LYS A 20 -1.05 9.42 -1.05
CA LYS A 20 0.27 8.94 -0.68
C LYS A 20 0.40 7.43 -0.79
N ALA A 21 -0.70 6.70 -0.67
CA ALA A 21 -0.73 5.25 -0.69
C ALA A 21 -1.92 4.78 -1.51
N ILE A 22 -1.66 3.86 -2.44
CA ILE A 22 -2.69 3.33 -3.35
C ILE A 22 -2.64 1.81 -3.33
N HIS A 23 -3.81 1.17 -3.25
CA HIS A 23 -3.97 -0.26 -3.46
C HIS A 23 -4.64 -0.49 -4.82
N MET A 24 -3.96 -1.19 -5.72
CA MET A 24 -4.48 -1.46 -7.06
C MET A 24 -5.14 -2.83 -7.08
N ALA A 25 -6.47 -2.85 -7.04
CA ALA A 25 -7.26 -4.07 -6.98
C ALA A 25 -7.67 -4.56 -8.38
N PHE A 26 -6.87 -4.27 -9.39
CA PHE A 26 -7.07 -4.75 -10.76
C PHE A 26 -5.72 -5.00 -11.42
N ARG A 27 -5.74 -5.77 -12.52
CA ARG A 27 -4.50 -6.07 -13.27
C ARG A 27 -4.13 -4.87 -14.13
N ALA A 28 -3.19 -4.07 -13.63
CA ALA A 28 -2.76 -2.83 -14.29
C ALA A 28 -1.69 -3.10 -15.35
N SER A 29 -1.75 -2.36 -16.44
CA SER A 29 -0.73 -2.34 -17.47
C SER A 29 0.38 -1.34 -17.11
N ASN A 30 1.48 -1.37 -17.86
CA ASN A 30 2.56 -0.39 -17.68
C ASN A 30 2.04 1.05 -17.86
N VAL A 31 1.15 1.26 -18.85
CA VAL A 31 0.56 2.58 -19.08
C VAL A 31 -0.30 3.03 -17.92
N ASP A 32 -1.02 2.10 -17.28
CA ASP A 32 -1.82 2.42 -16.09
C ASP A 32 -0.94 2.95 -14.96
N PHE A 33 0.20 2.32 -14.72
CA PHE A 33 1.14 2.79 -13.70
C PHE A 33 1.69 4.19 -14.03
N LEU A 34 2.04 4.43 -15.29
CA LEU A 34 2.54 5.73 -15.71
C LEU A 34 1.48 6.82 -15.55
N ASN A 35 0.24 6.53 -15.93
CA ASN A 35 -0.87 7.47 -15.75
C ASN A 35 -1.13 7.78 -14.28
N MET A 36 -1.07 6.76 -13.43
CA MET A 36 -1.24 6.92 -11.99
C MET A 36 -0.16 7.84 -11.42
N LEU A 37 1.10 7.63 -11.79
CA LEU A 37 2.20 8.43 -11.28
C LEU A 37 2.11 9.89 -11.73
N GLN A 38 1.59 10.15 -12.93
CA GLN A 38 1.36 11.51 -13.39
C GLN A 38 0.26 12.20 -12.60
N LYS A 39 -0.78 11.47 -12.20
CA LYS A 39 -1.89 12.01 -11.42
C LYS A 39 -1.52 12.24 -9.95
N VAL A 40 -0.61 11.43 -9.41
CA VAL A 40 -0.29 11.40 -7.99
C VAL A 40 1.22 11.58 -7.79
N PRO A 41 1.73 12.81 -7.95
CA PRO A 41 3.18 13.05 -7.88
C PRO A 41 3.77 12.83 -6.48
N ARG A 42 2.95 12.80 -5.44
CA ARG A 42 3.39 12.59 -4.05
C ARG A 42 3.22 11.15 -3.58
N LEU A 43 2.96 10.24 -4.50
CA LEU A 43 2.78 8.83 -4.15
C LEU A 43 4.03 8.26 -3.49
N GLN A 44 3.84 7.56 -2.39
CA GLN A 44 4.93 6.97 -1.60
C GLN A 44 4.89 5.45 -1.64
N MET A 45 3.72 4.85 -1.81
CA MET A 45 3.55 3.41 -1.74
C MET A 45 2.43 2.93 -2.65
N VAL A 46 2.64 1.79 -3.30
CA VAL A 46 1.61 1.06 -4.05
C VAL A 46 1.56 -0.35 -3.51
N GLN A 47 0.38 -0.81 -3.14
CA GLN A 47 0.15 -2.19 -2.74
C GLN A 47 -0.59 -2.93 -3.87
N ILE A 48 -0.12 -4.13 -4.19
CA ILE A 48 -0.66 -4.94 -5.27
C ILE A 48 -0.97 -6.34 -4.74
N PRO A 49 -2.16 -6.92 -5.06
CA PRO A 49 -2.46 -8.29 -4.68
C PRO A 49 -1.42 -9.29 -5.22
N PRO A 50 -1.15 -10.38 -4.49
CA PRO A 50 -0.13 -11.35 -4.90
C PRO A 50 -0.33 -11.90 -6.31
N SER A 51 -1.58 -12.15 -6.73
CA SER A 51 -1.89 -12.69 -8.05
C SER A 51 -1.48 -11.74 -9.17
N TYR A 52 -1.61 -10.44 -8.97
CA TYR A 52 -1.22 -9.44 -9.97
C TYR A 52 0.27 -9.13 -9.91
N MET A 53 0.87 -9.24 -8.74
CA MET A 53 2.31 -9.04 -8.57
C MET A 53 3.11 -10.02 -9.42
N ARG A 54 2.67 -11.28 -9.50
CA ARG A 54 3.38 -12.33 -10.26
C ARG A 54 3.46 -12.05 -11.75
N THR A 55 2.50 -11.32 -12.31
CA THR A 55 2.44 -11.04 -13.75
C THR A 55 2.84 -9.62 -14.09
N MET A 56 3.23 -8.83 -13.10
CA MET A 56 3.66 -7.45 -13.31
C MET A 56 5.02 -7.41 -13.99
N SER A 57 5.21 -6.45 -14.89
CA SER A 57 6.48 -6.22 -15.57
C SER A 57 7.57 -5.84 -14.57
N LYS A 58 8.77 -6.44 -14.73
CA LYS A 58 9.92 -6.06 -13.92
C LYS A 58 10.35 -4.61 -14.17
N ALA A 59 10.15 -4.13 -15.39
CA ALA A 59 10.48 -2.74 -15.74
C ALA A 59 9.67 -1.75 -14.91
N ILE A 60 8.40 -2.04 -14.64
CA ILE A 60 7.57 -1.18 -13.80
C ILE A 60 8.07 -1.17 -12.36
N GLY A 61 8.49 -2.33 -11.84
CA GLY A 61 9.06 -2.39 -10.49
C GLY A 61 10.29 -1.50 -10.35
N VAL A 62 11.19 -1.56 -11.32
CA VAL A 62 12.39 -0.71 -11.35
C VAL A 62 12.00 0.77 -11.47
N PHE A 63 11.03 1.07 -12.33
CA PHE A 63 10.58 2.45 -12.52
C PHE A 63 9.99 3.04 -11.25
N LEU A 64 9.15 2.28 -10.54
CA LEU A 64 8.58 2.72 -9.27
C LEU A 64 9.68 2.99 -8.23
N GLU A 65 10.64 2.10 -8.14
CA GLU A 65 11.78 2.28 -7.24
C GLU A 65 12.57 3.55 -7.56
N MET A 66 12.81 3.82 -8.84
CA MET A 66 13.49 5.04 -9.28
C MET A 66 12.71 6.31 -8.94
N GLN A 67 11.37 6.23 -8.89
CA GLN A 67 10.51 7.34 -8.50
C GLN A 67 10.37 7.48 -6.99
N GLY A 68 11.01 6.62 -6.22
CA GLY A 68 10.89 6.63 -4.78
C GLY A 68 9.58 6.06 -4.25
N VAL A 69 8.87 5.29 -5.07
CA VAL A 69 7.60 4.66 -4.69
C VAL A 69 7.86 3.24 -4.24
N LYS A 70 7.45 2.92 -3.01
CA LYS A 70 7.60 1.58 -2.45
C LYS A 70 6.52 0.66 -3.01
N LEU A 71 6.93 -0.48 -3.54
CA LEU A 71 6.02 -1.51 -4.06
C LEU A 71 5.84 -2.59 -3.00
N LEU A 72 4.58 -2.83 -2.61
CA LEU A 72 4.24 -3.83 -1.60
C LEU A 72 3.30 -4.88 -2.19
N GLU A 73 3.49 -6.12 -1.76
CA GLU A 73 2.58 -7.21 -2.05
C GLU A 73 1.61 -7.37 -0.88
N GLY A 74 0.32 -7.43 -1.17
CA GLY A 74 -0.68 -7.63 -0.12
C GLY A 74 -2.08 -7.33 -0.59
N ASP A 75 -3.05 -7.58 0.28
CA ASP A 75 -4.45 -7.35 0.00
C ASP A 75 -5.10 -6.55 1.14
N VAL A 76 -6.30 -6.02 0.87
CA VAL A 76 -7.10 -5.28 1.86
C VAL A 76 -8.27 -6.16 2.27
N TRP A 77 -8.11 -6.83 3.40
CA TRP A 77 -9.09 -7.79 3.90
C TRP A 77 -10.23 -7.09 4.63
N GLY A 78 -11.44 -7.61 4.43
CA GLY A 78 -12.63 -7.10 5.10
C GLY A 78 -13.24 -5.87 4.47
N HIS A 79 -12.76 -5.44 3.30
CA HIS A 79 -13.28 -4.29 2.57
C HIS A 79 -13.88 -4.67 1.24
N ARG A 80 -14.91 -3.95 0.86
CA ARG A 80 -15.52 -4.06 -0.47
C ARG A 80 -14.75 -3.17 -1.43
N LYS A 81 -13.83 -3.76 -2.19
CA LYS A 81 -12.94 -3.03 -3.10
C LYS A 81 -13.68 -2.34 -4.25
N ASP A 82 -14.91 -2.77 -4.49
CA ASP A 82 -15.77 -2.21 -5.53
C ASP A 82 -16.57 -1.00 -5.07
N ILE A 83 -16.66 -0.76 -3.75
CA ILE A 83 -17.45 0.34 -3.20
C ILE A 83 -16.70 1.22 -2.22
N ASP A 84 -15.68 0.68 -1.53
CA ASP A 84 -14.92 1.44 -0.54
C ASP A 84 -13.77 2.18 -1.22
N GLU A 85 -13.77 3.50 -1.12
CA GLU A 85 -12.74 4.35 -1.71
C GLU A 85 -11.40 4.24 -0.98
N TYR A 86 -11.44 4.09 0.35
CA TYR A 86 -10.25 4.02 1.19
C TYR A 86 -10.28 2.82 2.11
N PHE A 87 -9.11 2.20 2.28
CA PHE A 87 -8.84 1.29 3.39
C PHE A 87 -8.12 2.09 4.46
N THR A 88 -8.62 2.05 5.70
CA THR A 88 -8.02 2.80 6.80
C THR A 88 -7.37 1.83 7.79
N VAL A 89 -6.07 2.02 8.03
CA VAL A 89 -5.40 1.39 9.16
C VAL A 89 -5.74 2.23 10.38
N SER A 90 -6.33 1.60 11.41
CA SER A 90 -6.75 2.33 12.59
C SER A 90 -5.56 3.02 13.28
N ASP A 91 -5.82 4.15 13.93
CA ASP A 91 -4.76 4.88 14.64
C ASP A 91 -4.14 4.01 15.72
N GLN A 92 -4.94 3.20 16.40
CA GLN A 92 -4.44 2.29 17.43
C GLN A 92 -3.44 1.28 16.87
N THR A 93 -3.78 0.64 15.74
CA THR A 93 -2.89 -0.32 15.08
C THR A 93 -1.62 0.37 14.60
N PHE A 94 -1.75 1.54 13.98
CA PHE A 94 -0.62 2.31 13.50
C PHE A 94 0.34 2.66 14.64
N GLU A 95 -0.19 3.17 15.76
CA GLU A 95 0.61 3.51 16.93
C GLU A 95 1.28 2.29 17.56
N THR A 96 0.59 1.14 17.60
CA THR A 96 1.18 -0.10 18.10
C THR A 96 2.40 -0.49 17.28
N ILE A 97 2.29 -0.47 15.95
CA ILE A 97 3.41 -0.79 15.07
C ILE A 97 4.58 0.17 15.31
N LYS A 98 4.29 1.46 15.37
CA LYS A 98 5.33 2.48 15.59
C LYS A 98 6.01 2.33 16.94
N SER A 99 5.25 2.06 17.98
CA SER A 99 5.79 1.85 19.34
C SER A 99 6.71 0.65 19.40
N MET A 100 6.31 -0.47 18.80
CA MET A 100 7.13 -1.68 18.77
C MET A 100 8.41 -1.46 17.98
N ALA A 101 8.33 -0.73 16.86
CA ALA A 101 9.51 -0.40 16.06
C ALA A 101 10.50 0.46 16.85
N LYS A 102 10.01 1.46 17.57
CA LYS A 102 10.86 2.31 18.42
C LYS A 102 11.52 1.55 19.55
N ALA A 103 10.85 0.52 20.06
CA ALA A 103 11.40 -0.33 21.12
C ALA A 103 12.44 -1.34 20.59
N GLY A 104 12.69 -1.34 19.28
CA GLY A 104 13.66 -2.26 18.67
C GLY A 104 13.13 -3.66 18.42
N THR A 105 11.81 -3.85 18.45
CA THR A 105 11.19 -5.17 18.20
C THR A 105 11.49 -5.61 16.76
N PRO A 106 11.94 -6.87 16.54
CA PRO A 106 12.19 -7.37 15.19
C PRO A 106 10.92 -7.33 14.31
N PRO A 107 11.08 -7.06 13.00
CA PRO A 107 9.92 -6.96 12.10
C PRO A 107 9.01 -8.19 12.11
N GLU A 108 9.57 -9.39 12.22
CA GLU A 108 8.78 -10.62 12.26
C GLU A 108 7.89 -10.68 13.50
N GLU A 109 8.37 -10.19 14.62
CA GLU A 109 7.59 -10.18 15.87
C GLU A 109 6.50 -9.11 15.82
N ILE A 110 6.78 -7.95 15.23
CA ILE A 110 5.77 -6.91 15.03
C ILE A 110 4.63 -7.45 14.18
N ALA A 111 4.95 -8.08 13.04
CA ALA A 111 3.96 -8.64 12.15
C ALA A 111 3.12 -9.71 12.85
N LYS A 112 3.77 -10.61 13.58
CA LYS A 112 3.09 -11.68 14.29
C LYS A 112 2.10 -11.14 15.33
N GLU A 113 2.51 -10.15 16.10
CA GLU A 113 1.67 -9.53 17.13
C GLU A 113 0.47 -8.80 16.50
N VAL A 114 0.72 -8.00 15.48
CA VAL A 114 -0.33 -7.20 14.81
C VAL A 114 -1.33 -8.10 14.09
N GLN A 115 -0.86 -9.22 13.51
CA GLN A 115 -1.72 -10.14 12.78
C GLN A 115 -2.62 -10.98 13.69
N GLN A 116 -2.43 -10.94 15.00
CA GLN A 116 -3.35 -11.57 15.94
C GLN A 116 -4.70 -10.88 15.98
N THR A 117 -4.73 -9.58 15.72
CA THR A 117 -5.95 -8.77 15.80
C THR A 117 -6.36 -8.12 14.47
N THR A 118 -5.50 -8.21 13.45
CA THR A 118 -5.76 -7.62 12.13
C THR A 118 -5.38 -8.61 11.04
N LYS A 119 -5.82 -8.30 9.81
CA LYS A 119 -5.43 -9.07 8.63
C LYS A 119 -4.48 -8.30 7.72
N LEU A 120 -3.72 -7.37 8.28
CA LEU A 120 -2.74 -6.61 7.51
C LEU A 120 -1.63 -7.53 7.00
N GLY A 121 -1.17 -7.28 5.77
CA GLY A 121 -0.06 -8.03 5.20
C GLY A 121 1.26 -7.68 5.87
N SER A 122 2.18 -8.64 5.90
CA SER A 122 3.49 -8.46 6.51
C SER A 122 4.27 -7.31 5.88
N GLU A 123 4.19 -7.14 4.56
CA GLU A 123 4.92 -6.07 3.88
C GLU A 123 4.38 -4.69 4.26
N LEU A 124 3.06 -4.55 4.41
CA LEU A 124 2.47 -3.29 4.85
C LEU A 124 2.88 -2.98 6.29
N ILE A 125 2.86 -3.97 7.16
CA ILE A 125 3.29 -3.80 8.56
C ILE A 125 4.75 -3.36 8.60
N ASN A 126 5.63 -4.00 7.85
CA ASN A 126 7.04 -3.64 7.77
C ASN A 126 7.23 -2.22 7.21
N TYR A 127 6.45 -1.86 6.20
CA TYR A 127 6.49 -0.51 5.63
C TYR A 127 6.15 0.54 6.69
N ILE A 128 5.06 0.34 7.43
CA ILE A 128 4.66 1.26 8.50
C ILE A 128 5.76 1.36 9.56
N ALA A 129 6.35 0.23 9.93
CA ALA A 129 7.38 0.19 10.97
C ALA A 129 8.64 0.96 10.57
N LYS A 130 9.02 0.92 9.29
CA LYS A 130 10.27 1.49 8.80
C LYS A 130 10.17 2.92 8.29
N THR A 131 8.96 3.40 8.00
CA THR A 131 8.78 4.74 7.44
C THR A 131 8.40 5.75 8.50
N GLU A 132 8.62 7.04 8.22
CA GLU A 132 8.22 8.13 9.09
C GLU A 132 6.91 8.76 8.62
N ILE A 133 5.97 7.91 8.18
CA ILE A 133 4.65 8.35 7.76
C ILE A 133 3.82 8.72 8.99
N ALA A 134 3.14 9.86 8.92
CA ALA A 134 2.15 10.26 9.92
C ALA A 134 0.87 9.46 9.75
N ALA A 135 0.17 9.22 10.83
CA ALA A 135 -1.09 8.49 10.84
C ALA A 135 -2.16 9.17 9.97
#